data_27920b28cc9f53918a51f7f88e06e3be
#
_entry.id   27920b28cc9f53918a51f7f88e06e3be
#
_cell.length_a   1.000
_cell.length_b   1.000
_cell.length_c   1.000
_cell.angle_alpha   90.00
_cell.angle_beta   90.00
_cell.angle_gamma   90.00
#
_symmetry.space_group_name_H-M   'P 1'
#
loop_
_entity.id
_entity.type
_entity.pdbx_description
1 polymer ?
#
loop_
_entity_poly.entity_id
_entity_poly.type
_entity_poly.pdbx_seq_one_letter_code
_entity_poly.pdbx_strand_id
1 'polypeptide(L)'
;MRKLTVPALWLSVDLALITAGTSAQAHALLDHASPGVGSSIATSPPVLSLSFTQELEPAFTNVTVTNEAGQRVDLGNAQVSPGTPAELRVGLRPLPPGTYTVSWRVVSVDTHPTEGRFQFTIGR
;
A
#
# COMPACT_ATOMS: atom_id res chain seq x y z
N MET A 1 -42.96 54.51 16.26
CA MET A 1 -42.58 54.08 16.01
C MET A 1 -41.88 53.44 15.68
N ARG A 2 -41.49 52.89 15.62
CA ARG A 2 -40.83 52.40 15.22
C ARG A 2 -40.13 51.54 14.99
N LYS A 3 -39.65 50.94 14.81
CA LYS A 3 -39.06 50.25 14.51
C LYS A 3 -38.22 49.56 14.43
N LEU A 4 -37.81 49.04 14.39
CA LEU A 4 -37.07 48.42 14.21
C LEU A 4 -36.41 47.67 14.00
N THR A 5 -36.01 47.25 13.77
CA THR A 5 -35.45 46.59 13.42
C THR A 5 -34.63 45.77 13.40
N VAL A 6 -34.25 45.32 13.35
CA VAL A 6 -33.48 44.54 13.22
C VAL A 6 -32.72 43.80 12.97
N PRO A 7 -32.44 43.52 12.94
CA PRO A 7 -31.68 42.86 12.62
C PRO A 7 -31.02 41.98 12.42
N ALA A 8 -30.62 41.61 12.29
CA ALA A 8 -29.96 40.82 11.99
C ALA A 8 -29.20 40.12 11.82
N LEU A 9 -28.91 39.80 11.78
CA LEU A 9 -28.20 39.15 11.47
C LEU A 9 -27.47 38.33 11.35
N TRP A 10 -27.29 38.13 11.29
CA TRP A 10 -26.72 37.36 11.10
C TRP A 10 -26.01 36.65 10.91
N LEU A 11 -25.65 36.23 10.83
CA LEU A 11 -25.05 35.53 10.62
C LEU A 11 -24.34 34.80 10.39
N SER A 12 -24.10 34.53 10.24
CA SER A 12 -23.50 33.85 9.90
C SER A 12 -22.79 33.04 9.86
N VAL A 13 -22.47 32.69 9.80
CA VAL A 13 -21.80 31.91 9.67
C VAL A 13 -21.08 31.17 9.42
N ASP A 14 -20.69 30.79 9.25
CA ASP A 14 -20.05 30.11 8.93
C ASP A 14 -19.31 29.33 8.75
N LEU A 15 -18.97 28.99 8.64
CA LEU A 15 -18.35 28.29 8.39
C LEU A 15 -17.58 27.62 8.19
N ALA A 16 -17.32 27.35 8.05
CA ALA A 16 -16.64 26.70 7.78
C ALA A 16 -15.97 25.98 7.57
N LEU A 17 -15.61 25.68 7.41
CA LEU A 17 -15.00 24.99 7.07
C LEU A 17 -14.32 24.29 7.08
N ILE A 18 -14.07 23.86 7.05
CA ILE A 18 -13.51 23.14 7.00
C ILE A 18 -12.85 22.42 6.64
N THR A 19 -12.41 22.22 6.44
CA THR A 19 -11.80 21.62 6.01
C THR A 19 -11.19 20.84 5.97
N ALA A 20 -11.02 20.36 6.01
CA ALA A 20 -10.57 19.59 6.01
C ALA A 20 -9.84 18.98 5.69
N GLY A 21 -9.43 18.70 5.63
CA GLY A 21 -8.73 18.09 5.46
C GLY A 21 -8.21 17.34 5.05
N THR A 22 -7.71 17.17 4.65
CA THR A 22 -7.22 16.55 4.11
C THR A 22 -6.28 16.09 4.11
N SER A 23 -6.01 15.63 4.49
CA SER A 23 -5.25 15.04 4.65
C SER A 23 -4.51 14.49 4.00
N ALA A 24 -3.81 14.80 3.85
CA ALA A 24 -2.90 14.27 3.22
C ALA A 24 -2.59 13.02 3.61
N GLN A 25 -2.37 12.22 2.92
CA GLN A 25 -2.18 11.07 3.23
C GLN A 25 -0.96 10.74 3.46
N ALA A 26 -0.51 10.44 4.42
CA ALA A 26 0.76 10.00 4.84
C ALA A 26 0.97 8.53 4.73
N HIS A 27 0.04 7.80 4.23
CA HIS A 27 0.15 6.35 4.18
C HIS A 27 0.79 5.88 2.89
N ALA A 28 1.69 4.91 2.98
CA ALA A 28 2.22 4.25 1.80
C ALA A 28 1.17 3.30 1.26
N LEU A 29 0.69 3.56 0.06
CA LEU A 29 -0.26 2.70 -0.63
C LEU A 29 0.45 1.95 -1.73
N LEU A 30 0.05 0.71 -1.97
CA LEU A 30 0.61 -0.06 -3.07
C LEU A 30 0.19 0.58 -4.38
N ASP A 31 1.18 0.99 -5.17
CA ASP A 31 0.95 1.60 -6.47
C ASP A 31 0.93 0.55 -7.56
N HIS A 32 1.94 -0.30 -7.60
CA HIS A 32 1.96 -1.41 -8.54
C HIS A 32 2.91 -2.49 -8.04
N ALA A 33 2.81 -3.66 -8.65
CA ALA A 33 3.62 -4.81 -8.28
C ALA A 33 4.04 -5.57 -9.52
N SER A 34 5.10 -6.37 -9.39
CA SER A 34 5.54 -7.31 -10.42
C SER A 34 5.97 -8.61 -9.74
N PRO A 35 5.23 -9.71 -9.91
CA PRO A 35 4.00 -9.87 -10.71
C PRO A 35 2.87 -8.97 -10.24
N GLY A 36 2.05 -8.54 -11.18
CA GLY A 36 0.98 -7.58 -10.88
C GLY A 36 -0.15 -8.17 -10.07
N VAL A 37 -0.91 -7.30 -9.43
CA VAL A 37 -2.08 -7.69 -8.63
C VAL A 37 -3.09 -8.40 -9.53
N GLY A 38 -3.44 -9.64 -9.15
CA GLY A 38 -4.41 -10.42 -9.90
C GLY A 38 -3.92 -10.91 -11.25
N SER A 39 -2.64 -10.82 -11.53
CA SER A 39 -2.11 -11.18 -12.84
C SER A 39 -1.91 -12.68 -12.99
N SER A 40 -1.84 -13.12 -14.22
CA SER A 40 -1.48 -14.49 -14.59
C SER A 40 -0.24 -14.42 -15.45
N ILE A 41 0.81 -15.12 -15.05
CA ILE A 41 2.09 -15.11 -15.76
C ILE A 41 2.48 -16.52 -16.15
N ALA A 42 3.31 -16.64 -17.16
CA ALA A 42 3.63 -17.95 -17.73
C ALA A 42 4.78 -18.66 -17.01
N THR A 43 5.69 -17.91 -16.43
CA THR A 43 6.89 -18.49 -15.83
C THR A 43 7.12 -17.95 -14.44
N SER A 44 7.83 -18.73 -13.64
CA SER A 44 8.15 -18.35 -12.26
C SER A 44 9.12 -17.19 -12.25
N PRO A 45 8.76 -16.06 -11.63
CA PRO A 45 9.68 -14.93 -11.53
C PRO A 45 10.65 -15.16 -10.38
N PRO A 46 11.91 -14.71 -10.50
CA PRO A 46 12.87 -14.87 -9.41
C PRO A 46 12.68 -13.88 -8.27
N VAL A 47 11.94 -12.81 -8.51
CA VAL A 47 11.79 -11.71 -7.56
C VAL A 47 10.38 -11.16 -7.63
N LEU A 48 9.86 -10.79 -6.48
CA LEU A 48 8.63 -10.01 -6.39
C LEU A 48 9.02 -8.59 -6.02
N SER A 49 8.45 -7.61 -6.73
CA SER A 49 8.67 -6.19 -6.46
C SER A 49 7.36 -5.51 -6.17
N LEU A 50 7.33 -4.71 -5.12
CA LEU A 50 6.17 -3.92 -4.74
C LEU A 50 6.59 -2.46 -4.71
N SER A 51 5.88 -1.61 -5.44
CA SER A 51 6.16 -0.18 -5.47
C SER A 51 5.04 0.56 -4.76
N PHE A 52 5.42 1.43 -3.85
CA PHE A 52 4.48 2.16 -3.01
C PHE A 52 4.48 3.64 -3.34
N THR A 53 3.50 4.36 -2.84
CA THR A 53 3.35 5.79 -3.11
C THR A 53 4.22 6.65 -2.21
N GLN A 54 4.85 6.06 -1.17
CA GLN A 54 5.67 6.77 -0.20
C GLN A 54 6.95 6.00 0.04
N GLU A 55 8.00 6.69 0.48
CA GLU A 55 9.21 6.03 0.94
C GLU A 55 8.94 5.16 2.15
N LEU A 56 9.61 4.05 2.22
CA LEU A 56 9.40 3.05 3.25
C LEU A 56 10.50 3.08 4.28
N GLU A 57 10.13 2.77 5.52
CA GLU A 57 11.08 2.61 6.62
C GLU A 57 11.57 1.16 6.60
N PRO A 58 12.81 0.89 6.19
CA PRO A 58 13.25 -0.49 5.97
C PRO A 58 13.12 -1.39 7.20
N ALA A 59 13.33 -0.86 8.38
CA ALA A 59 13.35 -1.67 9.60
C ALA A 59 12.01 -2.27 9.93
N PHE A 60 10.92 -1.70 9.42
CA PHE A 60 9.57 -2.12 9.82
C PHE A 60 8.73 -2.57 8.64
N THR A 61 9.38 -2.90 7.53
CA THR A 61 8.71 -3.23 6.28
C THR A 61 8.99 -4.68 5.94
N ASN A 62 7.95 -5.42 5.53
CA ASN A 62 8.12 -6.82 5.19
C ASN A 62 7.06 -7.28 4.19
N VAL A 63 7.39 -8.37 3.50
CA VAL A 63 6.45 -9.03 2.59
C VAL A 63 6.72 -10.53 2.66
N THR A 64 5.64 -11.30 2.59
CA THR A 64 5.72 -12.76 2.51
C THR A 64 4.89 -13.24 1.35
N VAL A 65 5.27 -14.38 0.78
CA VAL A 65 4.52 -15.02 -0.30
C VAL A 65 4.26 -16.45 0.10
N THR A 66 3.00 -16.86 -0.03
CA THR A 66 2.60 -18.23 0.31
C THR A 66 1.90 -18.90 -0.87
N ASN A 67 1.99 -20.23 -0.91
CA ASN A 67 1.28 -21.01 -1.92
C ASN A 67 -0.13 -21.35 -1.42
N GLU A 68 -0.85 -22.16 -2.19
CA GLU A 68 -2.23 -22.51 -1.85
C GLU A 68 -2.34 -23.34 -0.57
N ALA A 69 -1.26 -24.01 -0.17
CA ALA A 69 -1.22 -24.75 1.07
C ALA A 69 -0.80 -23.89 2.26
N GLY A 70 -0.57 -22.61 2.05
CA GLY A 70 -0.16 -21.70 3.13
C GLY A 70 1.33 -21.75 3.44
N GLN A 71 2.11 -22.45 2.62
CA GLN A 71 3.56 -22.54 2.86
C GLN A 71 4.28 -21.35 2.27
N ARG A 72 5.27 -20.85 2.98
CA ARG A 72 6.08 -19.74 2.49
C ARG A 72 6.96 -20.18 1.34
N VAL A 73 6.96 -19.37 0.29
CA VAL A 73 7.75 -19.64 -0.91
C VAL A 73 8.70 -18.49 -1.23
N ASP A 74 8.70 -17.42 -0.47
CA ASP A 74 9.70 -16.36 -0.60
C ASP A 74 10.98 -16.79 0.14
N LEU A 75 12.08 -16.13 -0.21
CA LEU A 75 13.39 -16.47 0.35
C LEU A 75 13.65 -15.84 1.71
N GLY A 76 12.71 -15.05 2.23
CA GLY A 76 12.88 -14.42 3.52
C GLY A 76 13.86 -13.26 3.51
N ASN A 77 14.18 -12.73 2.33
CA ASN A 77 15.18 -11.68 2.17
C ASN A 77 14.56 -10.37 1.70
N ALA A 78 13.35 -10.08 2.15
CA ALA A 78 12.69 -8.83 1.78
C ALA A 78 13.52 -7.64 2.19
N GLN A 79 13.65 -6.67 1.27
CA GLN A 79 14.36 -5.45 1.58
C GLN A 79 13.88 -4.32 0.70
N VAL A 80 14.02 -3.11 1.22
CA VAL A 80 13.76 -1.90 0.43
C VAL A 80 14.92 -1.75 -0.54
N SER A 81 14.62 -1.47 -1.80
CA SER A 81 15.64 -1.40 -2.83
C SER A 81 16.54 -0.20 -2.63
N PRO A 82 17.87 -0.39 -2.65
CA PRO A 82 18.79 0.74 -2.59
C PRO A 82 18.54 1.67 -3.77
N GLY A 83 18.45 2.96 -3.50
CA GLY A 83 18.23 3.92 -4.57
C GLY A 83 16.77 4.05 -5.02
N THR A 84 15.88 3.21 -4.53
CA THR A 84 14.46 3.27 -4.85
C THR A 84 13.67 3.05 -3.54
N PRO A 85 13.65 4.06 -2.66
CA PRO A 85 13.15 3.86 -1.29
C PRO A 85 11.66 3.58 -1.18
N ALA A 86 10.90 3.71 -2.25
CA ALA A 86 9.49 3.34 -2.23
C ALA A 86 9.26 1.91 -2.76
N GLU A 87 10.32 1.16 -3.04
CA GLU A 87 10.21 -0.18 -3.58
C GLU A 87 10.68 -1.23 -2.59
N LEU A 88 9.86 -2.27 -2.40
CA LEU A 88 10.17 -3.42 -1.57
C LEU A 88 10.32 -4.64 -2.47
N ARG A 89 11.39 -5.40 -2.29
CA ARG A 89 11.66 -6.59 -3.10
C ARG A 89 11.92 -7.79 -2.22
N VAL A 90 11.52 -8.96 -2.72
CA VAL A 90 11.84 -10.22 -2.05
C VAL A 90 12.11 -11.27 -3.12
N GLY A 91 13.10 -12.12 -2.87
CA GLY A 91 13.40 -13.23 -3.75
C GLY A 91 12.35 -14.34 -3.60
N LEU A 92 12.15 -15.07 -4.68
CA LEU A 92 11.20 -16.18 -4.71
C LEU A 92 11.93 -17.47 -5.06
N ARG A 93 11.51 -18.56 -4.45
CA ARG A 93 11.94 -19.88 -4.89
C ARG A 93 11.35 -20.13 -6.27
N PRO A 94 11.89 -21.11 -7.01
CA PRO A 94 11.20 -21.55 -8.22
C PRO A 94 9.78 -22.01 -7.86
N LEU A 95 8.80 -21.47 -8.56
CA LEU A 95 7.40 -21.70 -8.22
C LEU A 95 6.72 -22.51 -9.30
N PRO A 96 6.09 -23.65 -8.94
CA PRO A 96 5.27 -24.38 -9.90
C PRO A 96 3.99 -23.61 -10.22
N PRO A 97 3.28 -24.02 -11.29
CA PRO A 97 2.00 -23.41 -11.60
C PRO A 97 1.06 -23.45 -10.39
N GLY A 98 0.35 -22.39 -10.16
CA GLY A 98 -0.53 -22.27 -9.03
C GLY A 98 -0.84 -20.83 -8.70
N THR A 99 -1.62 -20.64 -7.66
CA THR A 99 -1.99 -19.31 -7.17
C THR A 99 -1.23 -19.01 -5.90
N TYR A 100 -0.68 -17.80 -5.84
CA TYR A 100 0.18 -17.38 -4.74
C TYR A 100 -0.39 -16.14 -4.10
N THR A 101 -0.30 -16.08 -2.77
CA THR A 101 -0.78 -14.92 -2.01
C THR A 101 0.40 -14.12 -1.50
N VAL A 102 0.38 -12.84 -1.81
CA VAL A 102 1.37 -11.88 -1.33
C VAL A 102 0.74 -11.12 -0.17
N SER A 103 1.41 -11.10 0.97
CA SER A 103 0.96 -10.34 2.13
C SER A 103 2.06 -9.38 2.51
N TRP A 104 1.73 -8.11 2.61
CA TRP A 104 2.74 -7.11 2.91
C TRP A 104 2.31 -6.25 4.09
N ARG A 105 3.30 -5.77 4.82
CA ARG A 105 3.14 -4.78 5.86
C ARG A 105 4.30 -3.82 5.75
N VAL A 106 3.98 -2.55 5.58
CA VAL A 106 5.00 -1.53 5.39
C VAL A 106 4.72 -0.37 6.32
N VAL A 107 5.78 0.36 6.63
CA VAL A 107 5.69 1.58 7.41
C VAL A 107 6.33 2.68 6.58
N SER A 108 5.62 3.76 6.35
CA SER A 108 6.17 4.90 5.63
C SER A 108 7.15 5.66 6.53
N VAL A 109 8.01 6.47 5.94
CA VAL A 109 9.01 7.19 6.72
C VAL A 109 8.41 8.16 7.73
N ASP A 110 7.14 8.52 7.57
CA ASP A 110 6.44 9.31 8.56
C ASP A 110 5.68 8.45 9.57
N THR A 111 6.05 7.17 9.66
CA THR A 111 5.64 6.22 10.70
C THR A 111 4.20 5.74 10.66
N HIS A 112 3.57 5.74 9.50
CA HIS A 112 2.22 5.18 9.36
C HIS A 112 2.28 3.77 8.78
N PRO A 113 1.81 2.76 9.51
CA PRO A 113 1.78 1.38 8.98
C PRO A 113 0.59 1.18 8.08
N THR A 114 0.80 0.41 7.02
CA THR A 114 -0.28 -0.11 6.18
C THR A 114 0.02 -1.55 5.85
N GLU A 115 -1.01 -2.31 5.53
CA GLU A 115 -0.84 -3.70 5.17
C GLU A 115 -1.90 -4.09 4.17
N GLY A 116 -1.63 -5.15 3.42
CA GLY A 116 -2.55 -5.63 2.42
C GLY A 116 -2.11 -6.96 1.88
N ARG A 117 -2.89 -7.48 0.97
CA ARG A 117 -2.58 -8.73 0.30
C ARG A 117 -3.19 -8.74 -1.07
N PHE A 118 -2.58 -9.53 -1.95
CA PHE A 118 -3.13 -9.78 -3.28
C PHE A 118 -2.63 -11.14 -3.76
N GLN A 119 -3.16 -11.57 -4.87
CA GLN A 119 -2.76 -12.85 -5.46
C GLN A 119 -2.24 -12.65 -6.86
N PHE A 120 -1.38 -13.56 -7.28
CA PHE A 120 -1.01 -13.72 -8.68
C PHE A 120 -0.97 -15.22 -8.98
N THR A 121 -1.07 -15.57 -10.24
CA THR A 121 -1.13 -16.96 -10.67
C THR A 121 -0.01 -17.22 -11.66
N ILE A 122 0.65 -18.37 -11.51
CA ILE A 122 1.56 -18.87 -12.52
C ILE A 122 0.78 -19.89 -13.32
N GLY A 123 0.74 -19.69 -14.62
CA GLY A 123 -0.10 -20.44 -15.51
C GLY A 123 0.34 -21.87 -15.70
N ARG A 124 -0.56 -22.63 -16.28
CA ARG A 124 -0.31 -24.05 -16.52
C ARG A 124 -0.22 -24.34 -17.97
#